data_1de0aead0b50eacc92f8053d93a66bf3
#
_entry.id   1de0aead0b50eacc92f8053d93a66bf3
#
_cell.length_a   1.000
_cell.length_b   1.000
_cell.length_c   1.000
_cell.angle_alpha   90.00
_cell.angle_beta   90.00
_cell.angle_gamma   90.00
#
_symmetry.space_group_name_H-M   'P 1'
#
loop_
_entity.id
_entity.type
_entity.pdbx_description
1 polymer ?
#
loop_
_entity_poly.entity_id
_entity_poly.type
_entity_poly.pdbx_seq_one_letter_code
_entity_poly.pdbx_strand_id
1 'polypeptide(L)'
;SPDATTLPLSAYFVQVAAVSKQEDAGALVDALKKKQYPAFIASTSSTDKLFHVQVGPFSDIKDAEIMRAHLISDGYSPILKK
;
A
#
# COMPACT_ATOMS: atom_id res chain seq x y z
N SER A 1 8.51 19.66 -18.50
CA SER A 1 8.40 19.14 -18.12
C SER A 1 8.57 18.19 -17.98
N PRO A 2 8.74 18.11 -18.15
CA PRO A 2 8.60 17.12 -18.14
C PRO A 2 8.54 16.39 -17.26
N ASP A 3 8.48 16.51 -16.82
CA ASP A 3 8.34 15.91 -16.20
C ASP A 3 7.42 15.44 -15.71
N ALA A 4 6.65 15.76 -16.11
CA ALA A 4 5.49 15.24 -15.69
C ALA A 4 5.46 13.83 -15.67
N THR A 5 6.14 13.33 -16.47
CA THR A 5 6.23 11.93 -16.49
C THR A 5 7.15 11.40 -15.50
N THR A 6 7.68 12.28 -14.72
CA THR A 6 8.66 11.88 -13.79
C THR A 6 8.00 11.22 -12.62
N LEU A 7 8.28 9.98 -12.43
CA LEU A 7 7.88 9.31 -11.22
C LEU A 7 8.72 9.85 -10.09
N PRO A 8 8.17 9.94 -8.90
CA PRO A 8 8.97 10.39 -7.78
C PRO A 8 10.16 9.46 -7.62
N LEU A 9 11.31 10.05 -7.38
CA LEU A 9 12.51 9.28 -7.13
C LEU A 9 12.36 8.44 -5.87
N SER A 10 11.55 8.90 -4.96
CA SER A 10 11.20 8.12 -3.80
C SER A 10 9.69 8.09 -3.72
N ALA A 11 9.17 6.93 -3.53
CA ALA A 11 7.75 6.74 -3.33
C ALA A 11 7.58 5.97 -2.04
N TYR A 12 6.58 6.35 -1.30
CA TYR A 12 6.29 5.71 -0.03
C TYR A 12 5.02 4.91 -0.15
N PHE A 13 5.03 3.73 0.41
CA PHE A 13 3.87 2.86 0.41
C PHE A 13 3.57 2.46 1.85
N VAL A 14 2.32 2.22 2.15
CA VAL A 14 1.93 1.70 3.45
C VAL A 14 1.46 0.27 3.23
N GLN A 15 2.21 -0.69 3.73
CA GLN A 15 1.86 -2.08 3.57
C GLN A 15 0.93 -2.49 4.69
N VAL A 16 -0.26 -2.94 4.31
CA VAL A 16 -1.29 -3.31 5.27
C VAL A 16 -1.15 -4.76 5.69
N ALA A 17 -0.79 -5.62 4.76
CA ALA A 17 -0.67 -7.05 5.07
C ALA A 17 0.15 -7.74 3.99
N ALA A 18 0.62 -8.93 4.32
CA ALA A 18 1.25 -9.83 3.38
C ALA A 18 0.62 -11.18 3.60
N VAL A 19 -0.04 -11.71 2.57
CA VAL A 19 -0.80 -12.95 2.69
C VAL A 19 -0.38 -13.93 1.62
N SER A 20 -0.57 -15.21 1.89
CA SER A 20 -0.11 -16.26 1.00
C SER A 20 -1.13 -16.60 -0.08
N LYS A 21 -2.36 -16.14 0.04
CA LYS A 21 -3.41 -16.46 -0.92
C LYS A 21 -3.89 -15.22 -1.63
N GLN A 22 -4.00 -15.31 -2.95
CA GLN A 22 -4.46 -14.19 -3.74
C GLN A 22 -5.89 -13.78 -3.37
N GLU A 23 -6.74 -14.76 -3.05
CA GLU A 23 -8.10 -14.47 -2.65
C GLU A 23 -8.16 -13.58 -1.42
N ASP A 24 -7.31 -13.86 -0.46
CA ASP A 24 -7.27 -13.08 0.77
C ASP A 24 -6.78 -11.67 0.49
N ALA A 25 -5.78 -11.55 -0.37
CA ALA A 25 -5.27 -10.24 -0.75
C ALA A 25 -6.34 -9.43 -1.48
N GLY A 26 -7.04 -10.07 -2.40
CA GLY A 26 -8.09 -9.39 -3.16
C GLY A 26 -9.24 -8.93 -2.28
N ALA A 27 -9.63 -9.75 -1.31
CA ALA A 27 -10.69 -9.38 -0.39
C ALA A 27 -10.28 -8.17 0.45
N LEU A 28 -9.03 -8.14 0.89
CA LEU A 28 -8.54 -7.01 1.67
C LEU A 28 -8.47 -5.75 0.83
N VAL A 29 -7.98 -5.86 -0.40
CA VAL A 29 -7.94 -4.71 -1.31
C VAL A 29 -9.34 -4.16 -1.54
N ASP A 30 -10.33 -5.03 -1.76
CA ASP A 30 -11.69 -4.59 -1.97
C ASP A 30 -12.24 -3.88 -0.74
N ALA A 31 -11.97 -4.39 0.43
CA ALA A 31 -12.42 -3.76 1.67
C ALA A 31 -11.78 -2.38 1.85
N LEU A 32 -10.50 -2.26 1.53
CA LEU A 32 -9.81 -0.98 1.63
C LEU A 32 -10.34 0.01 0.60
N LYS A 33 -10.60 -0.45 -0.61
CA LYS A 33 -11.14 0.44 -1.65
C LYS A 33 -12.52 0.96 -1.28
N LYS A 34 -13.32 0.16 -0.61
CA LYS A 34 -14.63 0.61 -0.15
C LYS A 34 -14.52 1.74 0.85
N LYS A 35 -13.42 1.79 1.57
CA LYS A 35 -13.13 2.89 2.49
C LYS A 35 -12.34 4.00 1.82
N GLN A 36 -12.18 3.92 0.50
CA GLN A 36 -11.53 4.94 -0.32
C GLN A 36 -10.02 5.02 -0.12
N TYR A 37 -9.40 3.95 0.33
CA TYR A 37 -7.96 3.85 0.33
C TYR A 37 -7.48 3.43 -1.06
N PRO A 38 -6.40 4.01 -1.57
CA PRO A 38 -5.82 3.58 -2.84
C PRO A 38 -4.99 2.31 -2.67
N ALA A 39 -5.69 1.20 -2.52
CA ALA A 39 -5.07 -0.09 -2.22
C ALA A 39 -4.82 -0.90 -3.48
N PHE A 40 -3.78 -1.70 -3.44
CA PHE A 40 -3.43 -2.58 -4.55
C PHE A 40 -2.60 -3.75 -4.03
N ILE A 41 -2.49 -4.78 -4.87
CA ILE A 41 -1.63 -5.91 -4.56
C ILE A 41 -0.29 -5.68 -5.25
N ALA A 42 0.77 -5.59 -4.46
CA ALA A 42 2.10 -5.48 -5.01
C ALA A 42 2.65 -6.87 -5.16
N SER A 43 2.61 -7.37 -6.38
CA SER A 43 3.13 -8.68 -6.62
C SER A 43 4.57 -8.52 -7.08
N THR A 44 5.46 -8.64 -6.19
CA THR A 44 6.86 -8.51 -6.51
C THR A 44 7.45 -9.89 -6.68
N SER A 45 8.60 -9.93 -7.25
CA SER A 45 9.31 -11.16 -7.42
C SER A 45 10.01 -11.59 -6.15
N SER A 46 9.46 -11.24 -5.05
CA SER A 46 10.09 -11.52 -3.80
C SER A 46 10.14 -13.00 -3.54
N THR A 47 11.11 -13.41 -2.78
CA THR A 47 11.31 -14.81 -2.46
C THR A 47 10.31 -15.32 -1.44
N ASP A 48 9.56 -14.44 -0.80
CA ASP A 48 8.62 -14.86 0.22
C ASP A 48 7.31 -15.41 -0.34
N LYS A 49 7.08 -15.21 -1.64
CA LYS A 49 5.89 -15.73 -2.32
C LYS A 49 4.59 -15.24 -1.69
N LEU A 50 4.61 -14.07 -1.09
CA LEU A 50 3.44 -13.49 -0.47
C LEU A 50 2.85 -12.41 -1.37
N PHE A 51 1.56 -12.20 -1.22
CA PHE A 51 0.89 -11.09 -1.87
C PHE A 51 0.85 -9.93 -0.88
N HIS A 52 1.49 -8.85 -1.26
CA HIS A 52 1.62 -7.68 -0.38
C HIS A 52 0.52 -6.70 -0.71
N VAL A 53 -0.33 -6.42 0.27
CA VAL A 53 -1.41 -5.45 0.11
C VAL A 53 -0.89 -4.11 0.59
N GLN A 54 -0.83 -3.17 -0.32
CA GLN A 54 -0.24 -1.86 -0.06
C GLN A 54 -1.19 -0.74 -0.45
N VAL A 55 -0.98 0.40 0.15
CA VAL A 55 -1.72 1.63 -0.13
C VAL A 55 -0.71 2.67 -0.57
N GLY A 56 -1.00 3.38 -1.63
CA GLY A 56 -0.11 4.39 -2.17
C GLY A 56 -0.19 4.44 -3.67
N PRO A 57 0.78 5.01 -4.34
CA PRO A 57 2.02 5.60 -3.78
C PRO A 57 1.82 7.00 -3.22
N PHE A 58 2.67 7.38 -2.29
CA PHE A 58 2.72 8.72 -1.75
C PHE A 58 4.08 9.32 -2.03
N SER A 59 4.09 10.55 -2.51
CA SER A 59 5.37 11.22 -2.79
C SER A 59 5.93 11.91 -1.55
N ASP A 60 5.11 12.12 -0.54
CA ASP A 60 5.50 12.79 0.69
C ASP A 60 5.33 11.81 1.85
N ILE A 61 6.37 11.69 2.65
CA ILE A 61 6.32 10.77 3.78
C ILE A 61 5.23 11.16 4.78
N LYS A 62 4.92 12.45 4.87
CA LYS A 62 3.86 12.89 5.77
C LYS A 62 2.51 12.33 5.36
N ASP A 63 2.25 12.30 4.07
CA ASP A 63 1.00 11.73 3.58
C ASP A 63 0.92 10.24 3.87
N ALA A 64 2.04 9.56 3.72
CA ALA A 64 2.08 8.13 4.02
C ALA A 64 1.87 7.89 5.52
N GLU A 65 2.43 8.73 6.35
CA GLU A 65 2.25 8.60 7.80
C GLU A 65 0.82 8.87 8.23
N ILE A 66 0.18 9.85 7.60
CA ILE A 66 -1.22 10.12 7.87
C ILE A 66 -2.08 8.91 7.48
N MET A 67 -1.80 8.34 6.34
CA MET A 67 -2.52 7.16 5.89
C MET A 67 -2.31 5.99 6.85
N ARG A 68 -1.07 5.82 7.30
CA ARG A 68 -0.75 4.76 8.25
C ARG A 68 -1.57 4.94 9.53
N ALA A 69 -1.68 6.17 10.01
CA ALA A 69 -2.46 6.45 11.21
C ALA A 69 -3.93 6.11 11.01
N HIS A 70 -4.48 6.44 9.84
CA HIS A 70 -5.86 6.10 9.52
C HIS A 70 -6.07 4.58 9.52
N LEU A 71 -5.13 3.85 8.94
CA LEU A 71 -5.23 2.39 8.89
C LEU A 71 -5.16 1.78 10.28
N ILE A 72 -4.30 2.31 11.13
CA ILE A 72 -4.23 1.85 12.51
C ILE A 72 -5.57 2.09 13.20
N SER A 73 -6.15 3.25 12.97
CA SER A 73 -7.45 3.59 13.54
C SER A 73 -8.53 2.62 13.09
N ASP A 74 -8.41 2.08 11.90
CA ASP A 74 -9.36 1.12 11.35
C ASP A 74 -9.06 -0.32 11.78
N GLY A 75 -8.03 -0.52 12.59
CA GLY A 75 -7.74 -1.85 13.13
C GLY A 75 -6.69 -2.64 12.39
N TYR A 76 -6.01 -2.03 11.43
CA TYR A 76 -4.92 -2.69 10.71
C TYR A 76 -3.58 -2.46 11.40
N SER A 77 -2.59 -3.22 11.00
CA SER A 77 -1.23 -3.09 11.52
C SER A 77 -0.28 -2.76 10.38
N PRO A 78 -0.39 -1.56 9.82
CA PRO A 78 0.40 -1.21 8.63
C PRO A 78 1.85 -0.91 8.97
N ILE A 79 2.70 -1.09 7.96
CA ILE A 79 4.09 -0.67 8.05
C ILE A 79 4.41 0.23 6.88
N LEU A 80 5.26 1.22 7.13
CA LEU A 80 5.66 2.16 6.13
C LEU A 80 6.81 1.58 5.31
N LYS A 81 6.68 1.66 3.99
CA LYS A 81 7.69 1.18 3.06
C LYS A 81 8.14 2.30 2.13
N LYS A 82 9.39 2.27 1.80
CA LYS A 82 9.93 3.17 0.79
C LYS A 82 9.96 2.52 -0.56
#